data_74f7f941429eea0708a2dd729510fa98
#
_entry.id   74f7f941429eea0708a2dd729510fa98
#
_cell.length_a   1.000
_cell.length_b   1.000
_cell.length_c   1.000
_cell.angle_alpha   90.00
_cell.angle_beta   90.00
_cell.angle_gamma   90.00
#
_symmetry.space_group_name_H-M   'P 1'
#
loop_
_entity.id
_entity.type
_entity.pdbx_description
1 polymer ?
#
loop_
_entity_poly.entity_id
_entity_poly.type
_entity_poly.pdbx_seq_one_letter_code
_entity_poly.pdbx_strand_id
1 'polypeptide(L)'
;MKFLPLMCSLLLTCTYPLRAQSSDKPAVVDGGLGRCSLEVTVLGPDSKPVYAASVKVHIAYGFGGFHKLDLEVGTDANGKAKFTGLPSRVRRPPLEFDATKDELSGTLNYDPATECTAAHNMTLQKTAPSDAQ
;
A
#
# COMPACT_ATOMS: atom_id res chain seq x y z
N MET A 1 -2.81 70.51 -26.75
CA MET A 1 -2.15 69.18 -26.79
C MET A 1 -2.59 68.41 -25.58
N LYS A 2 -3.36 67.38 -25.81
CA LYS A 2 -3.83 66.52 -24.73
C LYS A 2 -3.01 65.23 -24.77
N PHE A 3 -2.20 65.01 -23.78
CA PHE A 3 -1.51 63.73 -23.61
C PHE A 3 -2.46 62.78 -22.93
N LEU A 4 -2.84 61.72 -23.65
CA LEU A 4 -3.51 60.59 -23.01
C LEU A 4 -2.46 59.68 -22.41
N PRO A 5 -2.52 59.39 -21.11
CA PRO A 5 -1.68 58.35 -20.57
C PRO A 5 -2.25 57.00 -20.99
N LEU A 6 -1.45 56.28 -21.73
CA LEU A 6 -1.70 54.90 -22.04
C LEU A 6 -1.54 54.06 -20.78
N MET A 7 -2.64 53.74 -20.12
CA MET A 7 -2.63 52.78 -19.03
C MET A 7 -2.38 51.38 -19.60
N CYS A 8 -1.14 50.95 -19.51
CA CYS A 8 -0.75 49.60 -19.76
C CYS A 8 -1.21 48.77 -18.56
N SER A 9 -2.37 48.16 -18.63
CA SER A 9 -2.89 47.22 -17.65
C SER A 9 -2.10 45.93 -17.78
N LEU A 10 -1.04 45.78 -16.99
CA LEU A 10 -0.31 44.52 -16.87
C LEU A 10 -1.19 43.53 -16.10
N LEU A 11 -1.91 42.69 -16.81
CA LEU A 11 -2.56 41.53 -16.24
C LEU A 11 -1.46 40.50 -15.92
N LEU A 12 -1.00 40.54 -14.67
CA LEU A 12 -0.19 39.45 -14.12
C LEU A 12 -1.08 38.23 -13.99
N THR A 13 -1.06 37.37 -14.99
CA THR A 13 -1.62 36.03 -14.85
C THR A 13 -0.69 35.22 -13.96
N CYS A 14 -1.02 35.14 -12.67
CA CYS A 14 -0.39 34.24 -11.75
C CYS A 14 -0.75 32.80 -12.14
N THR A 15 0.06 32.20 -12.99
CA THR A 15 -0.01 30.76 -13.21
C THR A 15 0.59 30.07 -11.99
N TYR A 16 -0.27 29.63 -11.08
CA TYR A 16 0.15 28.76 -10.00
C TYR A 16 0.45 27.39 -10.59
N PRO A 17 1.68 26.87 -10.47
CA PRO A 17 1.92 25.50 -10.84
C PRO A 17 1.13 24.62 -9.88
N LEU A 18 0.17 23.90 -10.41
CA LEU A 18 -0.45 22.79 -9.69
C LEU A 18 0.66 21.77 -9.40
N ARG A 19 1.25 21.87 -8.23
CA ARG A 19 2.08 20.79 -7.74
C ARG A 19 1.18 19.60 -7.50
N ALA A 20 1.24 18.64 -8.39
CA ALA A 20 0.76 17.32 -8.07
C ALA A 20 1.50 16.88 -6.81
N GLN A 21 0.81 16.88 -5.69
CA GLN A 21 1.34 16.27 -4.49
C GLN A 21 1.36 14.77 -4.73
N SER A 22 2.46 14.27 -5.28
CA SER A 22 2.78 12.88 -5.08
C SER A 22 3.04 12.76 -3.57
N SER A 23 2.09 12.18 -2.86
CA SER A 23 2.31 11.90 -1.45
C SER A 23 3.37 10.84 -1.36
N ASP A 24 4.61 11.24 -1.07
CA ASP A 24 5.69 10.31 -0.71
C ASP A 24 5.39 9.59 0.61
N LYS A 25 4.19 9.78 1.11
CA LYS A 25 3.74 9.13 2.34
C LYS A 25 3.45 7.67 2.05
N PRO A 26 4.20 6.74 2.66
CA PRO A 26 3.92 5.33 2.48
C PRO A 26 2.51 5.00 2.94
N ALA A 27 1.85 4.10 2.24
CA ALA A 27 0.56 3.58 2.64
C ALA A 27 0.74 2.73 3.91
N VAL A 28 0.18 3.16 5.03
CA VAL A 28 0.34 2.50 6.33
C VAL A 28 -1.02 2.19 6.92
N VAL A 29 -1.19 0.98 7.40
CA VAL A 29 -2.35 0.57 8.20
C VAL A 29 -1.87 -0.02 9.52
N ASP A 30 -2.52 0.38 10.61
CA ASP A 30 -2.20 -0.08 11.96
C ASP A 30 -3.24 -1.06 12.45
N GLY A 31 -2.83 -2.27 12.79
CA GLY A 31 -3.72 -3.27 13.35
C GLY A 31 -4.00 -3.11 14.84
N GLY A 32 -3.12 -2.41 15.56
CA GLY A 32 -3.30 -2.18 16.99
C GLY A 32 -3.20 -3.42 17.86
N LEU A 33 -2.63 -4.53 17.36
CA LEU A 33 -2.59 -5.81 18.06
C LEU A 33 -1.25 -6.12 18.72
N GLY A 34 -0.21 -5.37 18.38
CA GLY A 34 1.12 -5.60 18.91
C GLY A 34 2.14 -4.63 18.33
N ARG A 35 3.41 -4.99 18.43
CA ARG A 35 4.53 -4.13 18.01
C ARG A 35 5.23 -4.60 16.75
N CYS A 36 4.79 -5.69 16.14
CA CYS A 36 5.39 -6.17 14.91
C CYS A 36 4.92 -5.39 13.70
N SER A 37 5.75 -5.34 12.68
CA SER A 37 5.44 -4.63 11.45
C SER A 37 6.03 -5.33 10.23
N LEU A 38 5.35 -5.19 9.11
CA LEU A 38 5.79 -5.70 7.82
C LEU A 38 5.64 -4.62 6.76
N GLU A 39 6.71 -4.37 6.03
CA GLU A 39 6.67 -3.55 4.82
C GLU A 39 6.66 -4.47 3.61
N VAL A 40 5.63 -4.34 2.77
CA VAL A 40 5.50 -5.12 1.54
C VAL A 40 5.76 -4.20 0.36
N THR A 41 6.65 -4.63 -0.54
CA THR A 41 6.83 -3.99 -1.84
C THR A 41 6.20 -4.87 -2.89
N VAL A 42 5.16 -4.36 -3.54
CA VAL A 42 4.43 -5.10 -4.56
C VAL A 42 5.02 -4.79 -5.93
N LEU A 43 5.47 -5.83 -6.61
CA LEU A 43 6.07 -5.74 -7.93
C LEU A 43 5.19 -6.46 -8.96
N GLY A 44 5.14 -5.93 -10.17
CA GLY A 44 4.47 -6.59 -11.29
C GLY A 44 5.34 -7.70 -11.90
N PRO A 45 4.82 -8.39 -12.94
CA PRO A 45 5.60 -9.43 -13.64
C PRO A 45 6.86 -8.90 -14.29
N ASP A 46 6.92 -7.60 -14.57
CA ASP A 46 8.06 -6.88 -15.12
C ASP A 46 9.05 -6.40 -14.04
N SER A 47 8.83 -6.77 -12.79
CA SER A 47 9.61 -6.36 -11.61
C SER A 47 9.54 -4.85 -11.31
N LYS A 48 8.53 -4.16 -11.83
CA LYS A 48 8.29 -2.75 -11.54
C LYS A 48 7.28 -2.58 -10.40
N PRO A 49 7.43 -1.54 -9.57
CA PRO A 49 6.47 -1.26 -8.50
C PRO A 49 5.04 -1.08 -9.02
N VAL A 50 4.08 -1.63 -8.30
CA VAL A 50 2.66 -1.54 -8.64
C VAL A 50 1.97 -0.55 -7.72
N TYR A 51 1.45 0.52 -8.30
CA TYR A 51 0.68 1.53 -7.59
C TYR A 51 -0.76 1.07 -7.38
N ALA A 52 -1.32 1.39 -6.20
CA ALA A 52 -2.72 1.12 -5.85
C ALA A 52 -3.11 -0.37 -5.94
N ALA A 53 -2.16 -1.26 -5.72
CA ALA A 53 -2.48 -2.66 -5.49
C ALA A 53 -3.13 -2.80 -4.11
N SER A 54 -4.20 -3.57 -4.02
CA SER A 54 -4.86 -3.83 -2.75
C SER A 54 -4.16 -4.99 -2.04
N VAL A 55 -3.63 -4.73 -0.84
CA VAL A 55 -2.97 -5.75 -0.01
C VAL A 55 -3.84 -6.02 1.20
N LYS A 56 -4.20 -7.27 1.40
CA LYS A 56 -5.10 -7.72 2.47
C LYS A 56 -4.45 -8.77 3.34
N VAL A 57 -4.77 -8.75 4.63
CA VAL A 57 -4.41 -9.80 5.56
C VAL A 57 -5.56 -10.05 6.52
N HIS A 58 -5.81 -11.33 6.80
CA HIS A 58 -6.77 -11.76 7.80
C HIS A 58 -6.02 -12.30 9.01
N ILE A 59 -6.27 -11.71 10.19
CA ILE A 59 -5.56 -12.05 11.40
C ILE A 59 -6.54 -12.62 12.43
N ALA A 60 -6.31 -13.88 12.83
CA ALA A 60 -6.99 -14.47 13.97
C ALA A 60 -6.09 -14.34 15.20
N TYR A 61 -6.59 -13.74 16.27
CA TYR A 61 -5.81 -13.44 17.45
C TYR A 61 -6.61 -13.67 18.74
N GLY A 62 -5.93 -13.54 19.87
CA GLY A 62 -6.54 -13.71 21.16
C GLY A 62 -6.68 -15.18 21.55
N PHE A 63 -7.30 -15.41 22.71
CA PHE A 63 -7.48 -16.75 23.24
C PHE A 63 -8.39 -17.59 22.33
N GLY A 64 -7.89 -18.73 21.91
CA GLY A 64 -8.63 -19.61 21.00
C GLY A 64 -8.78 -19.10 19.57
N GLY A 65 -8.20 -17.92 19.22
CA GLY A 65 -8.34 -17.32 17.91
C GLY A 65 -9.76 -16.79 17.61
N PHE A 66 -10.53 -16.47 18.66
CA PHE A 66 -11.91 -15.99 18.51
C PHE A 66 -12.00 -14.58 17.95
N HIS A 67 -10.95 -13.78 18.12
CA HIS A 67 -10.91 -12.43 17.57
C HIS A 67 -10.32 -12.46 16.19
N LYS A 68 -10.92 -11.70 15.27
CA LYS A 68 -10.49 -11.62 13.89
C LYS A 68 -10.37 -10.16 13.48
N LEU A 69 -9.33 -9.85 12.72
CA LEU A 69 -9.11 -8.53 12.18
C LEU A 69 -8.71 -8.65 10.72
N ASP A 70 -9.37 -7.90 9.87
CA ASP A 70 -9.03 -7.79 8.46
C ASP A 70 -8.40 -6.43 8.21
N LEU A 71 -7.20 -6.41 7.67
CA LEU A 71 -6.51 -5.19 7.27
C LEU A 71 -6.39 -5.14 5.76
N GLU A 72 -6.61 -3.97 5.21
CA GLU A 72 -6.47 -3.71 3.77
C GLU A 72 -5.86 -2.34 3.56
N VAL A 73 -4.90 -2.25 2.66
CA VAL A 73 -4.27 -0.99 2.28
C VAL A 73 -3.84 -1.05 0.83
N GLY A 74 -3.98 0.07 0.11
CA GLY A 74 -3.46 0.22 -1.24
C GLY A 74 -1.99 0.62 -1.22
N THR A 75 -1.19 0.09 -2.15
CA THR A 75 0.22 0.45 -2.28
C THR A 75 0.38 1.90 -2.76
N ASP A 76 1.50 2.52 -2.36
CA ASP A 76 1.88 3.85 -2.82
C ASP A 76 2.53 3.82 -4.21
N ALA A 77 3.01 4.99 -4.68
CA ALA A 77 3.64 5.11 -5.98
C ALA A 77 4.91 4.25 -6.13
N ASN A 78 5.53 3.87 -5.02
CA ASN A 78 6.70 2.99 -4.98
C ASN A 78 6.33 1.52 -4.81
N GLY A 79 5.05 1.18 -4.87
CA GLY A 79 4.55 -0.17 -4.66
C GLY A 79 4.59 -0.64 -3.22
N LYS A 80 4.76 0.26 -2.26
CA LYS A 80 4.93 -0.08 -0.85
C LYS A 80 3.66 0.06 -0.05
N ALA A 81 3.44 -0.92 0.82
CA ALA A 81 2.40 -0.92 1.83
C ALA A 81 3.00 -1.38 3.15
N LYS A 82 2.70 -0.67 4.24
CA LYS A 82 3.24 -1.00 5.55
C LYS A 82 2.11 -1.37 6.50
N PHE A 83 2.28 -2.51 7.15
CA PHE A 83 1.38 -3.00 8.19
C PHE A 83 2.10 -2.88 9.54
N THR A 84 1.53 -2.09 10.44
CA THR A 84 2.03 -1.93 11.79
C THR A 84 1.04 -2.50 12.81
N GLY A 85 1.44 -2.58 14.07
CA GLY A 85 0.55 -3.07 15.10
C GLY A 85 0.16 -4.54 14.93
N LEU A 86 1.03 -5.34 14.30
CA LEU A 86 0.80 -6.76 14.12
C LEU A 86 1.13 -7.52 15.41
N PRO A 87 0.39 -8.59 15.74
CA PRO A 87 0.66 -9.37 16.93
C PRO A 87 1.97 -10.15 16.77
N SER A 88 2.74 -10.26 17.86
CA SER A 88 3.99 -11.03 17.86
C SER A 88 3.74 -12.54 17.79
N ARG A 89 2.54 -12.97 18.09
CA ARG A 89 2.12 -14.38 18.02
C ARG A 89 0.79 -14.49 17.34
N VAL A 90 0.70 -15.37 16.35
CA VAL A 90 -0.53 -15.68 15.66
C VAL A 90 -0.87 -17.15 15.89
N ARG A 91 -2.16 -17.46 15.92
CA ARG A 91 -2.61 -18.81 16.23
C ARG A 91 -2.21 -19.83 15.16
N ARG A 92 -2.25 -19.40 13.89
CA ARG A 92 -1.89 -20.26 12.76
C ARG A 92 -0.87 -19.53 11.88
N PRO A 93 0.41 -19.55 12.28
CA PRO A 93 1.42 -18.95 11.42
C PRO A 93 1.62 -19.81 10.17
N PRO A 94 2.06 -19.19 9.06
CA PRO A 94 2.28 -17.77 8.89
C PRO A 94 1.00 -16.99 8.59
N LEU A 95 1.07 -15.66 8.72
CA LEU A 95 0.05 -14.78 8.17
C LEU A 95 0.17 -14.75 6.66
N GLU A 96 -0.95 -14.81 5.98
CA GLU A 96 -0.98 -14.76 4.53
C GLU A 96 -1.47 -13.38 4.08
N PHE A 97 -0.63 -12.70 3.31
CA PHE A 97 -0.93 -11.42 2.71
C PHE A 97 -1.24 -11.62 1.24
N ASP A 98 -2.40 -11.17 0.81
CA ASP A 98 -2.83 -11.28 -0.58
C ASP A 98 -2.86 -9.90 -1.21
N ALA A 99 -2.24 -9.77 -2.36
CA ALA A 99 -2.27 -8.53 -3.14
C ALA A 99 -2.94 -8.77 -4.49
N THR A 100 -3.76 -7.80 -4.88
CA THR A 100 -4.45 -7.83 -6.18
C THR A 100 -4.38 -6.48 -6.86
N LYS A 101 -4.22 -6.50 -8.18
CA LYS A 101 -4.31 -5.32 -9.04
C LYS A 101 -4.79 -5.76 -10.41
N ASP A 102 -5.99 -5.30 -10.80
CA ASP A 102 -6.63 -5.71 -12.06
C ASP A 102 -6.68 -7.26 -12.16
N GLU A 103 -6.03 -7.85 -13.15
CA GLU A 103 -5.96 -9.30 -13.33
C GLU A 103 -4.74 -9.95 -12.67
N LEU A 104 -3.96 -9.15 -11.92
CA LEU A 104 -2.74 -9.62 -11.26
C LEU A 104 -3.02 -9.95 -9.81
N SER A 105 -2.37 -10.99 -9.30
CA SER A 105 -2.46 -11.38 -7.90
C SER A 105 -1.15 -11.98 -7.39
N GLY A 106 -0.94 -11.91 -6.09
CA GLY A 106 0.21 -12.50 -5.44
C GLY A 106 -0.07 -12.76 -3.97
N THR A 107 0.72 -13.62 -3.38
CA THR A 107 0.59 -14.04 -1.99
C THR A 107 1.96 -14.01 -1.32
N LEU A 108 2.00 -13.57 -0.06
CA LEU A 108 3.20 -13.53 0.76
C LEU A 108 2.88 -14.10 2.14
N ASN A 109 3.71 -15.03 2.60
CA ASN A 109 3.60 -15.56 3.95
C ASN A 109 4.58 -14.83 4.88
N TYR A 110 4.10 -14.49 6.06
CA TYR A 110 4.87 -13.75 7.05
C TYR A 110 4.58 -14.27 8.45
N ASP A 111 5.64 -14.62 9.18
CA ASP A 111 5.52 -15.04 10.58
C ASP A 111 6.14 -13.99 11.50
N PRO A 112 5.32 -13.22 12.25
CA PRO A 112 5.83 -12.19 13.14
C PRO A 112 6.63 -12.75 14.32
N ALA A 113 6.46 -14.02 14.67
CA ALA A 113 7.22 -14.64 15.74
C ALA A 113 8.71 -14.83 15.38
N THR A 114 9.01 -15.01 14.10
CA THR A 114 10.38 -15.16 13.60
C THR A 114 10.99 -13.85 13.12
N GLU A 115 10.17 -12.94 12.58
CA GLU A 115 10.59 -11.65 12.05
C GLU A 115 9.61 -10.56 12.47
N CYS A 116 9.76 -10.03 13.68
CA CYS A 116 8.81 -9.03 14.19
C CYS A 116 8.82 -7.74 13.37
N THR A 117 9.97 -7.33 12.85
CA THR A 117 10.08 -6.21 11.91
C THR A 117 10.71 -6.72 10.63
N ALA A 118 9.95 -6.70 9.55
CA ALA A 118 10.39 -7.29 8.28
C ALA A 118 10.02 -6.41 7.09
N ALA A 119 10.74 -6.61 5.99
CA ALA A 119 10.45 -6.03 4.68
C ALA A 119 10.60 -7.12 3.63
N HIS A 120 9.55 -7.33 2.86
CA HIS A 120 9.52 -8.37 1.82
C HIS A 120 8.94 -7.85 0.52
N ASN A 121 9.37 -8.44 -0.58
CA ASN A 121 8.83 -8.17 -1.90
C ASN A 121 7.78 -9.22 -2.25
N MET A 122 6.71 -8.78 -2.91
CA MET A 122 5.67 -9.65 -3.41
C MET A 122 5.53 -9.39 -4.91
N THR A 123 5.68 -10.42 -5.73
CA THR A 123 5.51 -10.31 -7.18
C THR A 123 4.11 -10.74 -7.57
N LEU A 124 3.40 -9.86 -8.26
CA LEU A 124 2.11 -10.18 -8.83
C LEU A 124 2.28 -10.88 -10.17
N GLN A 125 1.42 -11.85 -10.41
CA GLN A 125 1.36 -12.53 -11.69
C GLN A 125 -0.08 -12.56 -12.17
N LYS A 126 -0.26 -12.72 -13.47
CA LYS A 126 -1.58 -12.86 -14.04
C LYS A 126 -2.27 -14.05 -13.40
N THR A 127 -3.44 -13.80 -12.81
CA THR A 127 -4.26 -14.85 -12.25
C THR A 127 -4.63 -15.80 -13.39
N ALA A 128 -4.18 -17.04 -13.29
CA ALA A 128 -4.61 -18.05 -14.23
C ALA A 128 -6.13 -18.12 -14.19
N PRO A 129 -6.83 -18.13 -15.34
CA PRO A 129 -8.25 -18.39 -15.31
C PRO A 129 -8.45 -19.65 -14.52
N SER A 130 -9.24 -19.58 -13.47
CA SER A 130 -9.52 -20.76 -12.70
C SER A 130 -10.40 -21.69 -13.55
N ASP A 131 -9.78 -22.39 -14.47
CA ASP A 131 -10.34 -23.60 -15.01
C ASP A 131 -10.28 -24.62 -13.89
N ALA A 132 -10.88 -24.26 -12.78
CA ALA A 132 -10.98 -25.17 -11.67
C ALA A 132 -11.74 -26.39 -12.14
N GLN A 133 -10.98 -27.37 -12.36
CA GLN A 133 -11.49 -28.71 -12.58
C GLN A 133 -12.35 -29.11 -11.40
#